data_6ccb890200995af70e82263d5b92dae0
#
_entry.id   6ccb890200995af70e82263d5b92dae0
#
_cell.length_a   1.000
_cell.length_b   1.000
_cell.length_c   1.000
_cell.angle_alpha   90.00
_cell.angle_beta   90.00
_cell.angle_gamma   90.00
#
_symmetry.space_group_name_H-M   'P 1'
#
loop_
_entity.id
_entity.type
_entity.pdbx_description
1 polymer ?
#
loop_
_entity_poly.entity_id
_entity_poly.type
_entity_poly.pdbx_seq_one_letter_code
_entity_poly.pdbx_strand_id
1 'polypeptide(L)'
;EVIITPMKEHQRYFPIEDDKGNLKNNFIAVRNGDDSFIDIVRQGNEKVLRARLSDAEFFYEEDKKVSLEQCVEKLKYVVFQETLGTIYDKTMNIMNNSSYLAGELGLEDSQKTMLNRAAYLAKADLVTNMVKEFDELQGIMGREYALVQGERPEVAKAIEEHYMPRNAGDNMPGSLIGAIVGIADRI
;
A
#
# COMPACT_ATOMS: atom_id res chain seq x y z
N GLU A 1 5.74 -4.09 7.99
CA GLU A 1 5.79 -2.82 7.23
C GLU A 1 4.74 -1.83 7.70
N VAL A 2 3.47 -2.17 7.80
CA VAL A 2 2.37 -1.27 8.22
C VAL A 2 2.64 -0.49 9.51
N ILE A 3 3.34 -1.10 10.48
CA ILE A 3 3.74 -0.44 11.74
C ILE A 3 5.07 0.32 11.57
N ILE A 4 5.99 -0.23 10.79
CA ILE A 4 7.35 0.30 10.64
C ILE A 4 7.35 1.63 9.88
N THR A 5 6.55 1.75 8.83
CA THR A 5 6.49 2.94 7.98
C THR A 5 6.08 4.19 8.77
N PRO A 6 4.97 4.22 9.53
CA PRO A 6 4.64 5.38 10.37
C PRO A 6 5.73 5.73 11.40
N MET A 7 6.46 4.75 11.91
CA MET A 7 7.55 4.99 12.84
C MET A 7 8.74 5.69 12.17
N LYS A 8 9.14 5.22 10.99
CA LYS A 8 10.32 5.76 10.27
C LYS A 8 10.02 7.10 9.61
N GLU A 9 8.98 7.15 8.80
CA GLU A 9 8.71 8.32 7.94
C GLU A 9 8.14 9.50 8.73
N HIS A 10 7.21 9.25 9.64
CA HIS A 10 6.53 10.32 10.36
C HIS A 10 7.22 10.72 11.66
N GLN A 11 7.79 9.75 12.39
CA GLN A 11 8.38 10.01 13.71
C GLN A 11 9.91 9.97 13.71
N ARG A 12 10.53 9.47 12.64
CA ARG A 12 11.98 9.26 12.54
C ARG A 12 12.53 8.42 13.69
N TYR A 13 11.76 7.43 14.12
CA TYR A 13 12.16 6.41 15.07
C TYR A 13 12.70 5.20 14.34
N PHE A 14 13.69 4.54 14.95
CA PHE A 14 14.27 3.31 14.39
C PHE A 14 13.64 2.10 15.10
N PRO A 15 12.83 1.29 14.39
CA PRO A 15 12.33 0.04 14.93
C PRO A 15 13.48 -0.94 15.16
N ILE A 16 13.34 -1.80 16.17
CA ILE A 16 14.32 -2.86 16.48
C ILE A 16 13.69 -4.19 16.09
N GLU A 17 14.45 -5.00 15.34
CA GLU A 17 14.09 -6.36 14.95
C GLU A 17 15.03 -7.36 15.63
N ASP A 18 14.58 -8.59 15.78
CA ASP A 18 15.44 -9.70 16.17
C ASP A 18 16.20 -10.27 14.96
N ASP A 19 17.10 -11.25 15.20
CA ASP A 19 17.89 -11.89 14.16
C ASP A 19 17.05 -12.67 13.12
N LYS A 20 15.74 -12.81 13.37
CA LYS A 20 14.78 -13.45 12.46
C LYS A 20 13.91 -12.44 11.71
N GLY A 21 14.13 -11.13 11.92
CA GLY A 21 13.35 -10.06 11.32
C GLY A 21 11.99 -9.79 12.00
N ASN A 22 11.78 -10.31 13.22
CA ASN A 22 10.56 -10.00 13.96
C ASN A 22 10.72 -8.67 14.70
N LEU A 23 9.74 -7.79 14.57
CA LEU A 23 9.71 -6.50 15.26
C LEU A 23 9.63 -6.69 16.77
N LYS A 24 10.57 -6.05 17.49
CA LYS A 24 10.54 -5.97 18.96
C LYS A 24 9.68 -4.81 19.44
N ASN A 25 9.22 -4.88 20.68
CA ASN A 25 8.47 -3.80 21.35
C ASN A 25 9.37 -2.66 21.85
N ASN A 26 10.47 -2.40 21.12
CA ASN A 26 11.47 -1.38 21.44
C ASN A 26 11.74 -0.54 20.18
N PHE A 27 12.13 0.69 20.37
CA PHE A 27 12.57 1.59 19.31
C PHE A 27 13.69 2.51 19.80
N ILE A 28 14.44 3.08 18.86
CA ILE A 28 15.47 4.07 19.12
C ILE A 28 14.99 5.42 18.59
N ALA A 29 15.00 6.45 19.43
CA ALA A 29 14.81 7.84 19.04
C ALA A 29 16.11 8.61 19.27
N VAL A 30 16.54 9.37 18.25
CA VAL A 30 17.74 10.21 18.35
C VAL A 30 17.31 11.65 18.64
N ARG A 31 17.87 12.24 19.70
CA ARG A 31 17.64 13.66 20.02
C ARG A 31 18.94 14.45 19.95
N ASN A 32 18.83 15.71 19.61
CA ASN A 32 19.93 16.67 19.71
C ASN A 32 19.86 17.35 21.08
N GLY A 33 20.73 16.94 22.01
CA GLY A 33 20.77 17.48 23.39
C GLY A 33 21.54 16.53 24.32
N ASP A 34 21.66 16.96 25.58
CA ASP A 34 22.27 16.17 26.65
C ASP A 34 21.29 15.13 27.24
N ASP A 35 21.70 14.46 28.31
CA ASP A 35 20.91 13.46 29.04
C ASP A 35 19.91 14.05 30.04
N SER A 36 19.83 15.38 30.14
CA SER A 36 18.90 16.05 31.03
C SER A 36 17.45 15.69 30.68
N PHE A 37 16.69 15.33 31.74
CA PHE A 37 15.29 14.93 31.59
C PHE A 37 15.01 13.77 30.63
N ILE A 38 15.95 12.86 30.44
CA ILE A 38 15.86 11.76 29.47
C ILE A 38 14.61 10.90 29.69
N ASP A 39 14.21 10.67 30.93
CA ASP A 39 13.00 9.89 31.25
C ASP A 39 11.70 10.58 30.80
N ILE A 40 11.63 11.91 30.90
CA ILE A 40 10.49 12.69 30.42
C ILE A 40 10.42 12.65 28.90
N VAL A 41 11.58 12.77 28.23
CA VAL A 41 11.66 12.67 26.77
C VAL A 41 11.26 11.28 26.28
N ARG A 42 11.76 10.21 26.94
CA ARG A 42 11.37 8.83 26.64
C ARG A 42 9.86 8.63 26.74
N GLN A 43 9.26 9.02 27.86
CA GLN A 43 7.81 8.92 28.07
C GLN A 43 7.02 9.72 27.03
N GLY A 44 7.51 10.91 26.64
CA GLY A 44 6.92 11.70 25.56
C GLY A 44 6.91 10.97 24.22
N ASN A 45 8.05 10.41 23.83
CA ASN A 45 8.18 9.65 22.57
C ASN A 45 7.30 8.38 22.58
N GLU A 46 7.30 7.63 23.70
CA GLU A 46 6.43 6.45 23.86
C GLU A 46 4.94 6.82 23.76
N LYS A 47 4.53 7.96 24.36
CA LYS A 47 3.15 8.45 24.27
C LYS A 47 2.74 8.79 22.84
N VAL A 48 3.60 9.49 22.11
CA VAL A 48 3.35 9.85 20.70
C VAL A 48 3.24 8.60 19.83
N LEU A 49 4.20 7.67 19.97
CA LEU A 49 4.17 6.43 19.20
C LEU A 49 2.91 5.60 19.50
N ARG A 50 2.55 5.47 20.78
CA ARG A 50 1.33 4.74 21.18
C ARG A 50 0.07 5.34 20.54
N ALA A 51 -0.05 6.67 20.50
CA ALA A 51 -1.18 7.34 19.86
C ALA A 51 -1.23 7.01 18.36
N ARG A 52 -0.09 7.13 17.66
CA ARG A 52 0.00 6.80 16.22
C ARG A 52 -0.33 5.35 15.89
N LEU A 53 0.13 4.42 16.71
CA LEU A 53 -0.19 3.00 16.52
C LEU A 53 -1.67 2.70 16.80
N SER A 54 -2.27 3.38 17.78
CA SER A 54 -3.70 3.26 18.06
C SER A 54 -4.56 3.82 16.92
N ASP A 55 -4.15 4.94 16.32
CA ASP A 55 -4.83 5.50 15.14
C ASP A 55 -4.72 4.54 13.95
N ALA A 56 -3.54 3.99 13.70
CA ALA A 56 -3.34 3.02 12.62
C ALA A 56 -4.17 1.74 12.82
N GLU A 57 -4.24 1.21 14.04
CA GLU A 57 -5.10 0.06 14.39
C GLU A 57 -6.58 0.38 14.12
N PHE A 58 -7.04 1.56 14.55
CA PHE A 58 -8.40 2.00 14.31
C PHE A 58 -8.72 2.11 12.81
N PHE A 59 -7.87 2.76 12.02
CA PHE A 59 -8.06 2.87 10.58
C PHE A 59 -8.08 1.50 9.90
N TYR A 60 -7.18 0.61 10.27
CA TYR A 60 -7.14 -0.75 9.74
C TYR A 60 -8.43 -1.52 10.01
N GLU A 61 -8.94 -1.46 11.24
CA GLU A 61 -10.19 -2.14 11.61
C GLU A 61 -11.42 -1.54 10.92
N GLU A 62 -11.45 -0.22 10.72
CA GLU A 62 -12.54 0.43 9.97
C GLU A 62 -12.48 0.10 8.47
N ASP A 63 -11.28 0.09 7.89
CA ASP A 63 -11.11 -0.20 6.46
C ASP A 63 -11.50 -1.65 6.11
N LYS A 64 -11.24 -2.61 7.00
CA LYS A 64 -11.67 -4.03 6.81
C LYS A 64 -13.18 -4.21 6.68
N LYS A 65 -13.99 -3.27 7.14
CA LYS A 65 -15.45 -3.32 7.05
C LYS A 65 -15.98 -2.98 5.65
N VAL A 66 -15.12 -2.45 4.79
CA VAL A 66 -15.46 -2.00 3.43
C VAL A 66 -14.75 -2.88 2.41
N SER A 67 -15.50 -3.43 1.44
CA SER A 67 -14.86 -4.25 0.40
C SER A 67 -14.02 -3.41 -0.55
N LEU A 68 -12.99 -4.02 -1.17
CA LEU A 68 -12.18 -3.34 -2.17
C LEU A 68 -13.01 -2.91 -3.39
N GLU A 69 -14.06 -3.67 -3.76
CA GLU A 69 -14.98 -3.26 -4.82
C GLU A 69 -15.74 -1.99 -4.45
N GLN A 70 -16.19 -1.86 -3.20
CA GLN A 70 -16.79 -0.62 -2.72
C GLN A 70 -15.81 0.54 -2.71
N CYS A 71 -14.53 0.25 -2.45
CA CYS A 71 -13.47 1.25 -2.58
C CYS A 71 -13.27 1.68 -4.04
N VAL A 72 -13.29 0.74 -5.00
CA VAL A 72 -13.23 1.08 -6.44
C VAL A 72 -14.38 2.01 -6.84
N GLU A 73 -15.61 1.77 -6.36
CA GLU A 73 -16.73 2.66 -6.63
C GLU A 73 -16.51 4.09 -6.09
N LYS A 74 -15.83 4.23 -4.95
CA LYS A 74 -15.50 5.55 -4.38
C LYS A 74 -14.45 6.30 -5.21
N LEU A 75 -13.63 5.61 -6.03
CA LEU A 75 -12.65 6.25 -6.92
C LEU A 75 -13.28 7.18 -7.95
N LYS A 76 -14.58 7.03 -8.23
CA LYS A 76 -15.37 7.94 -9.09
C LYS A 76 -15.41 9.39 -8.57
N TYR A 77 -15.15 9.57 -7.30
CA TYR A 77 -15.15 10.89 -6.64
C TYR A 77 -13.73 11.44 -6.40
N VAL A 78 -12.71 10.71 -6.81
CA VAL A 78 -11.31 11.12 -6.69
C VAL A 78 -10.81 11.59 -8.05
N VAL A 79 -10.61 12.87 -8.21
CA VAL A 79 -10.09 13.46 -9.46
C VAL A 79 -8.63 13.04 -9.64
N PHE A 80 -8.29 12.44 -10.78
CA PHE A 80 -6.92 12.17 -11.17
C PHE A 80 -6.29 13.41 -11.79
N GLN A 81 -6.95 13.95 -12.82
CA GLN A 81 -6.60 15.21 -13.48
C GLN A 81 -7.84 15.75 -14.18
N GLU A 82 -8.03 17.09 -14.20
CA GLU A 82 -9.21 17.73 -14.77
C GLU A 82 -9.54 17.28 -16.20
N THR A 83 -8.51 17.05 -17.03
CA THR A 83 -8.67 16.64 -18.43
C THR A 83 -8.72 15.13 -18.64
N LEU A 84 -8.27 14.34 -17.68
CA LEU A 84 -8.17 12.87 -17.78
C LEU A 84 -9.22 12.13 -16.93
N GLY A 85 -10.01 12.89 -16.15
CA GLY A 85 -11.08 12.32 -15.34
C GLY A 85 -10.65 11.86 -13.94
N THR A 86 -11.31 10.83 -13.45
CA THR A 86 -11.17 10.30 -12.09
C THR A 86 -10.14 9.16 -12.00
N ILE A 87 -9.79 8.78 -10.77
CA ILE A 87 -8.98 7.55 -10.54
C ILE A 87 -9.76 6.31 -11.00
N TYR A 88 -11.10 6.33 -10.96
CA TYR A 88 -11.91 5.26 -11.54
C TYR A 88 -11.72 5.14 -13.06
N ASP A 89 -11.74 6.28 -13.79
CA ASP A 89 -11.50 6.29 -15.23
C ASP A 89 -10.08 5.74 -15.55
N LYS A 90 -9.10 6.16 -14.76
CA LYS A 90 -7.73 5.62 -14.85
C LYS A 90 -7.71 4.10 -14.59
N THR A 91 -8.45 3.60 -13.60
CA THR A 91 -8.56 2.16 -13.30
C THR A 91 -9.15 1.39 -14.49
N MET A 92 -10.18 1.94 -15.14
CA MET A 92 -10.75 1.32 -16.35
C MET A 92 -9.74 1.30 -17.52
N ASN A 93 -8.95 2.36 -17.67
CA ASN A 93 -7.86 2.38 -18.67
C ASN A 93 -6.77 1.34 -18.36
N ILE A 94 -6.37 1.19 -17.09
CA ILE A 94 -5.44 0.13 -16.67
C ILE A 94 -5.98 -1.24 -17.05
N MET A 95 -7.27 -1.52 -16.81
CA MET A 95 -7.90 -2.79 -17.20
C MET A 95 -7.85 -3.02 -18.70
N ASN A 96 -8.22 -2.03 -19.50
CA ASN A 96 -8.21 -2.12 -20.97
C ASN A 96 -6.79 -2.38 -21.51
N ASN A 97 -5.81 -1.60 -21.06
CA ASN A 97 -4.42 -1.73 -21.44
C ASN A 97 -3.84 -3.09 -21.02
N SER A 98 -4.16 -3.53 -19.79
CA SER A 98 -3.74 -4.85 -19.29
C SER A 98 -4.32 -5.99 -20.13
N SER A 99 -5.60 -5.90 -20.50
CA SER A 99 -6.25 -6.90 -21.36
C SER A 99 -5.63 -6.97 -22.76
N TYR A 100 -5.30 -5.81 -23.35
CA TYR A 100 -4.59 -5.74 -24.61
C TYR A 100 -3.21 -6.42 -24.53
N LEU A 101 -2.40 -6.03 -23.52
CA LEU A 101 -1.08 -6.63 -23.30
C LEU A 101 -1.15 -8.14 -23.06
N ALA A 102 -2.17 -8.60 -22.32
CA ALA A 102 -2.40 -10.03 -22.10
C ALA A 102 -2.67 -10.81 -23.40
N GLY A 103 -3.37 -10.19 -24.34
CA GLY A 103 -3.59 -10.75 -25.68
C GLY A 103 -2.30 -10.86 -26.49
N GLU A 104 -1.53 -9.78 -26.56
CA GLU A 104 -0.26 -9.74 -27.31
C GLU A 104 0.79 -10.72 -26.73
N LEU A 105 0.81 -10.90 -25.41
CA LEU A 105 1.72 -11.80 -24.72
C LEU A 105 1.23 -13.27 -24.71
N GLY A 106 0.02 -13.55 -25.20
CA GLY A 106 -0.53 -14.91 -25.25
C GLY A 106 -0.79 -15.53 -23.88
N LEU A 107 -1.22 -14.73 -22.89
CA LEU A 107 -1.52 -15.25 -21.56
C LEU A 107 -2.66 -16.27 -21.59
N GLU A 108 -2.57 -17.28 -20.72
CA GLU A 108 -3.64 -18.25 -20.51
C GLU A 108 -4.85 -17.62 -19.83
N ASP A 109 -6.04 -18.20 -19.97
CA ASP A 109 -7.28 -17.64 -19.43
C ASP A 109 -7.28 -17.51 -17.91
N SER A 110 -6.60 -18.41 -17.21
CA SER A 110 -6.38 -18.31 -15.77
C SER A 110 -5.58 -17.07 -15.37
N GLN A 111 -4.52 -16.76 -16.13
CA GLN A 111 -3.68 -15.58 -15.94
C GLN A 111 -4.43 -14.28 -16.29
N LYS A 112 -5.21 -14.31 -17.39
CA LYS A 112 -6.07 -13.17 -17.78
C LYS A 112 -7.10 -12.84 -16.70
N THR A 113 -7.69 -13.86 -16.08
CA THR A 113 -8.66 -13.67 -14.99
C THR A 113 -7.99 -12.99 -13.79
N MET A 114 -6.82 -13.46 -13.36
CA MET A 114 -6.06 -12.84 -12.27
C MET A 114 -5.59 -11.43 -12.61
N LEU A 115 -5.13 -11.20 -13.83
CA LEU A 115 -4.70 -9.90 -14.32
C LEU A 115 -5.84 -8.88 -14.29
N ASN A 116 -7.00 -9.24 -14.83
CA ASN A 116 -8.17 -8.37 -14.82
C ASN A 116 -8.61 -8.02 -13.39
N ARG A 117 -8.57 -8.99 -12.48
CA ARG A 117 -8.89 -8.76 -11.07
C ARG A 117 -7.88 -7.83 -10.41
N ALA A 118 -6.59 -8.05 -10.61
CA ALA A 118 -5.53 -7.21 -10.08
C ALA A 118 -5.62 -5.76 -10.62
N ALA A 119 -5.82 -5.61 -11.94
CA ALA A 119 -5.99 -4.30 -12.56
C ALA A 119 -7.21 -3.53 -12.04
N TYR A 120 -8.34 -4.23 -11.82
CA TYR A 120 -9.55 -3.63 -11.25
C TYR A 120 -9.35 -3.13 -9.82
N LEU A 121 -8.61 -3.88 -9.00
CA LEU A 121 -8.39 -3.54 -7.58
C LEU A 121 -7.15 -2.69 -7.33
N ALA A 122 -6.31 -2.46 -8.33
CA ALA A 122 -4.98 -1.86 -8.19
C ALA A 122 -4.95 -0.51 -7.46
N LYS A 123 -6.01 0.29 -7.57
CA LYS A 123 -6.11 1.64 -6.97
C LYS A 123 -7.12 1.72 -5.83
N ALA A 124 -7.72 0.59 -5.43
CA ALA A 124 -8.82 0.58 -4.46
C ALA A 124 -8.41 1.11 -3.08
N ASP A 125 -7.16 0.90 -2.68
CA ASP A 125 -6.63 1.31 -1.38
C ASP A 125 -6.45 2.83 -1.23
N LEU A 126 -6.40 3.59 -2.31
CA LEU A 126 -6.25 5.06 -2.29
C LEU A 126 -7.38 5.79 -1.53
N VAL A 127 -8.53 5.17 -1.37
CA VAL A 127 -9.66 5.75 -0.65
C VAL A 127 -9.84 5.19 0.76
N THR A 128 -8.96 4.31 1.20
CA THR A 128 -8.95 3.77 2.57
C THR A 128 -8.43 4.80 3.56
N ASN A 129 -8.83 4.69 4.82
CA ASN A 129 -8.37 5.60 5.86
C ASN A 129 -6.87 5.45 6.11
N MET A 130 -6.38 4.21 6.07
CA MET A 130 -4.96 3.92 6.28
C MET A 130 -4.08 4.61 5.23
N VAL A 131 -4.42 4.51 3.93
CA VAL A 131 -3.61 5.12 2.86
C VAL A 131 -3.77 6.64 2.81
N LYS A 132 -4.92 7.18 3.22
CA LYS A 132 -5.10 8.64 3.35
C LYS A 132 -4.23 9.27 4.43
N GLU A 133 -3.98 8.55 5.52
CA GLU A 133 -3.12 9.02 6.62
C GLU A 133 -1.64 8.67 6.37
N PHE A 134 -1.37 7.54 5.71
CA PHE A 134 -0.03 7.00 5.45
C PHE A 134 0.09 6.65 3.96
N ASP A 135 0.34 7.65 3.13
CA ASP A 135 0.34 7.51 1.67
C ASP A 135 1.49 6.62 1.15
N GLU A 136 2.55 6.46 1.91
CA GLU A 136 3.66 5.54 1.61
C GLU A 136 3.21 4.06 1.62
N LEU A 137 2.07 3.76 2.25
CA LEU A 137 1.49 2.42 2.30
C LEU A 137 0.64 2.05 1.08
N GLN A 138 0.59 2.89 0.05
CA GLN A 138 -0.08 2.57 -1.21
C GLN A 138 0.44 1.26 -1.80
N GLY A 139 -0.45 0.42 -2.25
CA GLY A 139 -0.17 -0.92 -2.76
C GLY A 139 0.08 -1.94 -1.65
N ILE A 140 0.82 -1.61 -0.60
CA ILE A 140 1.03 -2.47 0.56
C ILE A 140 -0.32 -2.76 1.24
N MET A 141 -1.09 -1.71 1.53
CA MET A 141 -2.43 -1.88 2.11
C MET A 141 -3.41 -2.52 1.14
N GLY A 142 -3.29 -2.22 -0.16
CA GLY A 142 -4.06 -2.89 -1.20
C GLY A 142 -3.85 -4.40 -1.18
N ARG A 143 -2.59 -4.86 -1.08
CA ARG A 143 -2.25 -6.28 -0.91
C ARG A 143 -2.84 -6.86 0.37
N GLU A 144 -2.64 -6.21 1.50
CA GLU A 144 -3.10 -6.71 2.80
C GLU A 144 -4.63 -6.84 2.84
N TYR A 145 -5.36 -5.82 2.40
CA TYR A 145 -6.82 -5.88 2.34
C TYR A 145 -7.32 -6.93 1.35
N ALA A 146 -6.65 -7.09 0.20
CA ALA A 146 -6.99 -8.15 -0.75
C ALA A 146 -6.85 -9.55 -0.13
N LEU A 147 -5.76 -9.82 0.60
CA LEU A 147 -5.57 -11.10 1.29
C LEU A 147 -6.62 -11.32 2.39
N VAL A 148 -6.91 -10.31 3.20
CA VAL A 148 -7.93 -10.39 4.27
C VAL A 148 -9.32 -10.65 3.70
N GLN A 149 -9.63 -10.12 2.51
CA GLN A 149 -10.91 -10.31 1.83
C GLN A 149 -10.97 -11.58 0.96
N GLY A 150 -9.93 -12.41 1.00
CA GLY A 150 -9.91 -13.73 0.35
C GLY A 150 -9.53 -13.71 -1.14
N GLU A 151 -8.92 -12.63 -1.62
CA GLU A 151 -8.34 -12.61 -2.96
C GLU A 151 -7.18 -13.61 -3.07
N ARG A 152 -6.92 -14.06 -4.30
CA ARG A 152 -5.78 -14.95 -4.56
C ARG A 152 -4.48 -14.24 -4.24
N PRO A 153 -3.49 -14.94 -3.65
CA PRO A 153 -2.20 -14.33 -3.31
C PRO A 153 -1.50 -13.67 -4.49
N GLU A 154 -1.66 -14.23 -5.70
CA GLU A 154 -1.08 -13.68 -6.93
C GLU A 154 -1.72 -12.34 -7.31
N VAL A 155 -3.03 -12.18 -7.11
CA VAL A 155 -3.77 -10.93 -7.32
C VAL A 155 -3.32 -9.89 -6.29
N ALA A 156 -3.30 -10.26 -5.02
CA ALA A 156 -2.88 -9.39 -3.95
C ALA A 156 -1.44 -8.89 -4.15
N LYS A 157 -0.53 -9.79 -4.51
CA LYS A 157 0.86 -9.44 -4.83
C LYS A 157 0.97 -8.47 -5.99
N ALA A 158 0.20 -8.68 -7.06
CA ALA A 158 0.21 -7.79 -8.21
C ALA A 158 -0.32 -6.39 -7.89
N ILE A 159 -1.28 -6.26 -6.95
CA ILE A 159 -1.76 -4.97 -6.44
C ILE A 159 -0.61 -4.15 -5.81
N GLU A 160 0.29 -4.77 -5.07
CA GLU A 160 1.47 -4.08 -4.55
C GLU A 160 2.50 -3.81 -5.64
N GLU A 161 2.84 -4.82 -6.42
CA GLU A 161 3.93 -4.78 -7.39
C GLU A 161 3.72 -3.79 -8.54
N HIS A 162 2.47 -3.41 -8.85
CA HIS A 162 2.23 -2.46 -9.94
C HIS A 162 2.82 -1.07 -9.70
N TYR A 163 3.11 -0.72 -8.45
CA TYR A 163 3.82 0.51 -8.12
C TYR A 163 5.33 0.42 -8.33
N MET A 164 5.88 -0.81 -8.44
CA MET A 164 7.32 -1.01 -8.57
C MET A 164 7.82 -0.76 -10.01
N PRO A 165 9.04 -0.23 -10.17
CA PRO A 165 9.85 0.40 -9.13
C PRO A 165 9.26 1.75 -8.73
N ARG A 166 9.27 2.08 -7.44
CA ARG A 166 8.75 3.36 -6.91
C ARG A 166 9.76 4.49 -7.12
N ASN A 167 11.04 4.14 -7.07
CA ASN A 167 12.15 5.08 -7.23
C ASN A 167 13.37 4.38 -7.84
N ALA A 168 14.42 5.14 -8.14
CA ALA A 168 15.67 4.59 -8.65
C ALA A 168 16.33 3.68 -7.63
N GLY A 169 16.64 2.46 -8.04
CA GLY A 169 17.24 1.42 -7.19
C GLY A 169 16.25 0.53 -6.45
N ASP A 170 14.95 0.77 -6.62
CA ASP A 170 13.92 -0.12 -6.10
C ASP A 170 13.86 -1.46 -6.85
N ASN A 171 13.25 -2.45 -6.23
CA ASN A 171 13.03 -3.76 -6.84
C ASN A 171 12.06 -3.66 -8.02
N MET A 172 12.29 -4.51 -9.01
CA MET A 172 11.34 -4.69 -10.11
C MET A 172 10.18 -5.60 -9.68
N PRO A 173 9.00 -5.49 -10.32
CA PRO A 173 7.91 -6.45 -10.08
C PRO A 173 8.41 -7.89 -10.23
N GLY A 174 8.14 -8.73 -9.24
CA GLY A 174 8.56 -10.13 -9.25
C GLY A 174 7.58 -11.05 -9.98
N SER A 175 6.37 -10.56 -10.32
CA SER A 175 5.35 -11.32 -11.06
C SER A 175 5.05 -10.69 -12.42
N LEU A 176 4.71 -11.55 -13.40
CA LEU A 176 4.30 -11.09 -14.72
C LEU A 176 3.01 -10.24 -14.63
N ILE A 177 2.06 -10.64 -13.79
CA ILE A 177 0.80 -9.91 -13.59
C ILE A 177 1.06 -8.52 -13.04
N GLY A 178 1.88 -8.40 -11.99
CA GLY A 178 2.27 -7.11 -11.41
C GLY A 178 3.00 -6.22 -12.42
N ALA A 179 3.89 -6.79 -13.23
CA ALA A 179 4.60 -6.06 -14.28
C ALA A 179 3.64 -5.50 -15.34
N ILE A 180 2.67 -6.33 -15.83
CA ILE A 180 1.70 -5.90 -16.84
C ILE A 180 0.81 -4.77 -16.28
N VAL A 181 0.27 -4.92 -15.06
CA VAL A 181 -0.54 -3.87 -14.43
C VAL A 181 0.28 -2.59 -14.25
N GLY A 182 1.54 -2.72 -13.83
CA GLY A 182 2.44 -1.58 -13.65
C GLY A 182 2.78 -0.84 -14.97
N ILE A 183 2.94 -1.56 -16.07
CA ILE A 183 3.10 -0.97 -17.41
C ILE A 183 1.79 -0.28 -17.83
N ALA A 184 0.66 -0.96 -17.67
CA ALA A 184 -0.65 -0.44 -18.04
C ALA A 184 -1.05 0.83 -17.26
N ASP A 185 -0.55 1.00 -16.03
CA ASP A 185 -0.75 2.20 -15.21
C ASP A 185 0.07 3.42 -15.69
N ARG A 186 1.17 3.16 -16.41
CA ARG A 186 2.14 4.22 -16.84
C ARG A 186 1.94 4.68 -18.28
N ILE A 187 1.13 3.99 -19.07
CA ILE A 187 0.78 4.34 -20.45
C ILE A 187 -0.66 4.88 -20.54
#